data_526407c33a5bcd4622861b8f7352fc8d
#
_entry.id   526407c33a5bcd4622861b8f7352fc8d
#
_cell.length_a   1.000
_cell.length_b   1.000
_cell.length_c   1.000
_cell.angle_alpha   90.00
_cell.angle_beta   90.00
_cell.angle_gamma   90.00
#
_symmetry.space_group_name_H-M   'P 1'
#
loop_
_entity.id
_entity.type
_entity.pdbx_description
1 polymer ?
#
loop_
_entity_poly.entity_id
_entity_poly.type
_entity_poly.pdbx_seq_one_letter_code
_entity_poly.pdbx_strand_id
1 'polypeptide(L)'
;AMGSISAFVIPSRDALLTTISEGEIQKTVVIAMLTQFGFQLTGMVVGGLADSVGVITLITAQGVSLIIGCYYALKLPKPKIKKQSLDIRKIKDEITEAFVEVRKSKEIFPVSISMIMVGLCFMGNNLVTLPYITTERYGLGASGFATVSTCFWLGTFFSNSILALNKNLKNWGTALMIAMSSGIPILASLYFNMPFYGLCMIIFLWGGGAGIVIAMGRTITQTFAKESHRGRM
;
A
#
# COMPACT_ATOMS: atom_id res chain seq x y z
N ALA A 1 -6.02 15.83 10.97
CA ALA A 1 -7.39 15.32 10.76
C ALA A 1 -7.42 14.16 9.75
N MET A 2 -6.83 14.26 8.54
CA MET A 2 -6.86 13.17 7.54
C MET A 2 -6.19 11.87 8.01
N GLY A 3 -5.02 11.94 8.64
CA GLY A 3 -4.32 10.74 9.14
C GLY A 3 -5.13 9.99 10.20
N SER A 4 -5.85 10.70 11.08
CA SER A 4 -6.69 10.07 12.10
C SER A 4 -7.87 9.31 11.49
N ILE A 5 -8.48 9.84 10.42
CA ILE A 5 -9.59 9.18 9.71
C ILE A 5 -9.05 7.93 8.98
N SER A 6 -7.93 8.03 8.30
CA SER A 6 -7.30 6.91 7.59
C SER A 6 -6.94 5.74 8.52
N ALA A 7 -6.55 6.04 9.77
CA ALA A 7 -6.25 5.02 10.78
C ALA A 7 -7.46 4.13 11.13
N PHE A 8 -8.69 4.62 10.96
CA PHE A 8 -9.91 3.83 11.15
C PHE A 8 -10.42 3.19 9.85
N VAL A 9 -10.26 3.87 8.72
CA VAL A 9 -10.79 3.40 7.43
C VAL A 9 -10.04 2.16 6.94
N ILE A 10 -8.71 2.15 7.06
CA ILE A 10 -7.89 1.03 6.54
C ILE A 10 -8.20 -0.29 7.25
N PRO A 11 -8.16 -0.38 8.60
CA PRO A 11 -8.49 -1.62 9.29
C PRO A 11 -9.93 -2.08 9.06
N SER A 12 -10.89 -1.13 9.03
CA SER A 12 -12.29 -1.46 8.78
C SER A 12 -12.52 -2.04 7.39
N ARG A 13 -11.85 -1.49 6.37
CA ARG A 13 -11.88 -2.01 5.00
C ARG A 13 -11.27 -3.41 4.93
N ASP A 14 -10.11 -3.60 5.55
CA ASP A 14 -9.40 -4.88 5.50
C ASP A 14 -10.17 -5.98 6.25
N ALA A 15 -10.85 -5.65 7.35
CA ALA A 15 -11.77 -6.55 8.04
C ALA A 15 -12.99 -6.92 7.18
N LEU A 16 -13.54 -5.96 6.42
CA LEU A 16 -14.65 -6.21 5.51
C LEU A 16 -14.23 -7.13 4.36
N LEU A 17 -13.04 -6.93 3.80
CA LEU A 17 -12.48 -7.77 2.74
C LEU A 17 -12.37 -9.24 3.17
N THR A 18 -11.92 -9.50 4.38
CA THR A 18 -11.83 -10.88 4.91
C THR A 18 -13.20 -11.55 5.07
N THR A 19 -14.23 -10.76 5.42
CA THR A 19 -15.59 -11.25 5.57
C THR A 19 -16.23 -11.65 4.23
N ILE A 20 -15.87 -10.92 3.16
CA ILE A 20 -16.44 -11.13 1.80
C ILE A 20 -15.64 -12.17 1.01
N SER A 21 -14.42 -12.52 1.44
CA SER A 21 -13.47 -13.34 0.66
C SER A 21 -13.91 -14.81 0.44
N GLU A 22 -14.93 -15.32 1.15
CA GLU A 22 -15.44 -16.69 1.04
C GLU A 22 -14.34 -17.78 0.99
N GLY A 23 -13.18 -17.52 1.63
CA GLY A 23 -12.04 -18.43 1.65
C GLY A 23 -10.94 -18.12 0.61
N GLU A 24 -11.20 -17.30 -0.42
CA GLU A 24 -10.20 -16.88 -1.42
C GLU A 24 -9.49 -15.57 -1.01
N ILE A 25 -8.89 -15.54 0.18
CA ILE A 25 -8.29 -14.32 0.75
C ILE A 25 -7.24 -13.70 -0.17
N GLN A 26 -6.34 -14.51 -0.74
CA GLN A 26 -5.29 -14.02 -1.64
C GLN A 26 -5.87 -13.28 -2.85
N LYS A 27 -6.86 -13.87 -3.53
CA LYS A 27 -7.50 -13.27 -4.71
C LYS A 27 -8.19 -11.96 -4.36
N THR A 28 -8.92 -11.94 -3.24
CA THR A 28 -9.65 -10.76 -2.77
C THR A 28 -8.68 -9.63 -2.42
N VAL A 29 -7.57 -9.93 -1.72
CA VAL A 29 -6.51 -8.96 -1.39
C VAL A 29 -5.88 -8.40 -2.67
N VAL A 30 -5.51 -9.26 -3.63
CA VAL A 30 -4.87 -8.82 -4.88
C VAL A 30 -5.81 -7.95 -5.70
N ILE A 31 -7.10 -8.30 -5.83
CA ILE A 31 -8.10 -7.46 -6.53
C ILE A 31 -8.24 -6.10 -5.85
N ALA A 32 -8.34 -6.08 -4.50
CA ALA A 32 -8.40 -4.83 -3.75
C ALA A 32 -7.15 -3.97 -3.95
N MET A 33 -5.96 -4.59 -4.03
CA MET A 33 -4.70 -3.89 -4.32
C MET A 33 -4.68 -3.34 -5.74
N LEU A 34 -5.09 -4.12 -6.74
CA LEU A 34 -5.18 -3.66 -8.13
C LEU A 34 -6.10 -2.44 -8.25
N THR A 35 -7.25 -2.49 -7.60
CA THR A 35 -8.19 -1.35 -7.58
C THR A 35 -7.54 -0.14 -6.92
N GLN A 36 -6.93 -0.30 -5.74
CA GLN A 36 -6.28 0.78 -5.02
C GLN A 36 -5.15 1.40 -5.83
N PHE A 37 -4.24 0.59 -6.37
CA PHE A 37 -3.08 1.09 -7.12
C PHE A 37 -3.47 1.64 -8.49
N GLY A 38 -4.49 1.07 -9.14
CA GLY A 38 -5.04 1.61 -10.37
C GLY A 38 -5.59 3.03 -10.20
N PHE A 39 -6.39 3.26 -9.15
CA PHE A 39 -6.89 4.60 -8.84
C PHE A 39 -5.78 5.55 -8.36
N GLN A 40 -4.78 5.04 -7.66
CA GLN A 40 -3.63 5.86 -7.25
C GLN A 40 -2.78 6.29 -8.44
N LEU A 41 -2.55 5.41 -9.42
CA LEU A 41 -1.91 5.73 -10.67
C LEU A 41 -2.70 6.81 -11.45
N THR A 42 -4.00 6.61 -11.60
CA THR A 42 -4.88 7.59 -12.25
C THR A 42 -4.80 8.94 -11.54
N GLY A 43 -4.84 8.96 -10.22
CA GLY A 43 -4.71 10.17 -9.41
C GLY A 43 -3.36 10.88 -9.61
N MET A 44 -2.25 10.15 -9.76
CA MET A 44 -0.94 10.73 -10.04
C MET A 44 -0.88 11.38 -11.43
N VAL A 45 -1.42 10.70 -12.46
CA VAL A 45 -1.49 11.25 -13.81
C VAL A 45 -2.33 12.51 -13.83
N VAL A 46 -3.51 12.48 -13.22
CA VAL A 46 -4.42 13.65 -13.15
C VAL A 46 -3.77 14.77 -12.32
N GLY A 47 -3.09 14.45 -11.22
CA GLY A 47 -2.34 15.42 -10.42
C GLY A 47 -1.22 16.10 -11.19
N GLY A 48 -0.56 15.39 -12.10
CA GLY A 48 0.46 15.93 -13.01
C GLY A 48 -0.07 16.97 -14.00
N LEU A 49 -1.39 17.02 -14.21
CA LEU A 49 -2.05 18.02 -15.04
C LEU A 49 -2.40 19.32 -14.29
N ALA A 50 -1.96 19.46 -13.03
CA ALA A 50 -2.31 20.60 -12.17
C ALA A 50 -1.94 21.96 -12.80
N ASP A 51 -0.82 22.03 -13.50
CA ASP A 51 -0.35 23.25 -14.16
C ASP A 51 -1.22 23.65 -15.37
N SER A 52 -1.86 22.68 -16.03
CA SER A 52 -2.69 22.91 -17.23
C SER A 52 -4.18 23.11 -16.91
N VAL A 53 -4.72 22.38 -15.94
CA VAL A 53 -6.16 22.38 -15.59
C VAL A 53 -6.48 23.32 -14.42
N GLY A 54 -5.46 23.67 -13.65
CA GLY A 54 -5.57 24.50 -12.46
C GLY A 54 -5.85 23.69 -11.18
N VAL A 55 -5.17 24.06 -10.11
CA VAL A 55 -5.23 23.38 -8.81
C VAL A 55 -6.65 23.38 -8.22
N ILE A 56 -7.40 24.48 -8.37
CA ILE A 56 -8.78 24.61 -7.83
C ILE A 56 -9.72 23.58 -8.47
N THR A 57 -9.61 23.39 -9.79
CA THR A 57 -10.41 22.40 -10.54
C THR A 57 -10.14 20.98 -10.03
N LEU A 58 -8.87 20.64 -9.80
CA LEU A 58 -8.49 19.32 -9.30
C LEU A 58 -8.98 19.08 -7.87
N ILE A 59 -8.86 20.06 -6.97
CA ILE A 59 -9.37 19.96 -5.60
C ILE A 59 -10.90 19.80 -5.60
N THR A 60 -11.61 20.52 -6.48
CA THR A 60 -13.06 20.40 -6.60
C THR A 60 -13.45 19.00 -7.10
N ALA A 61 -12.78 18.49 -8.13
CA ALA A 61 -13.01 17.14 -8.64
C ALA A 61 -12.74 16.07 -7.58
N GLN A 62 -11.67 16.23 -6.78
CA GLN A 62 -11.37 15.36 -5.65
C GLN A 62 -12.47 15.41 -4.58
N GLY A 63 -12.97 16.60 -4.24
CA GLY A 63 -14.09 16.78 -3.30
C GLY A 63 -15.35 16.07 -3.77
N VAL A 64 -15.72 16.21 -5.03
CA VAL A 64 -16.87 15.50 -5.63
C VAL A 64 -16.67 13.99 -5.57
N SER A 65 -15.47 13.50 -5.92
CA SER A 65 -15.15 12.06 -5.85
C SER A 65 -15.28 11.50 -4.44
N LEU A 66 -14.87 12.27 -3.42
CA LEU A 66 -15.03 11.88 -2.01
C LEU A 66 -16.51 11.81 -1.59
N ILE A 67 -17.36 12.76 -2.05
CA ILE A 67 -18.80 12.74 -1.77
C ILE A 67 -19.44 11.50 -2.40
N ILE A 68 -19.10 11.18 -3.65
CA ILE A 68 -19.57 9.97 -4.33
C ILE A 68 -19.13 8.72 -3.57
N GLY A 69 -17.86 8.67 -3.15
CA GLY A 69 -17.32 7.56 -2.35
C GLY A 69 -18.06 7.39 -1.02
N CYS A 70 -18.38 8.49 -0.33
CA CYS A 70 -19.16 8.48 0.89
C CYS A 70 -20.58 7.92 0.67
N TYR A 71 -21.24 8.35 -0.40
CA TYR A 71 -22.57 7.84 -0.76
C TYR A 71 -22.58 6.33 -0.97
N TYR A 72 -21.60 5.78 -1.69
CA TYR A 72 -21.49 4.34 -1.89
C TYR A 72 -21.09 3.60 -0.61
N ALA A 73 -20.26 4.21 0.24
CA ALA A 73 -19.89 3.63 1.52
C ALA A 73 -21.11 3.47 2.46
N LEU A 74 -22.07 4.39 2.41
CA LEU A 74 -23.32 4.29 3.18
C LEU A 74 -24.22 3.14 2.75
N LYS A 75 -24.05 2.62 1.51
CA LYS A 75 -24.79 1.47 0.98
C LYS A 75 -24.20 0.12 1.35
N LEU A 76 -22.97 0.11 1.92
CA LEU A 76 -22.34 -1.14 2.34
C LEU A 76 -23.17 -1.83 3.45
N PRO A 77 -23.27 -3.17 3.42
CA PRO A 77 -23.96 -3.92 4.46
C PRO A 77 -23.30 -3.64 5.80
N LYS A 78 -24.11 -3.21 6.76
CA LYS A 78 -23.64 -2.95 8.12
C LYS A 78 -23.17 -4.26 8.73
N PRO A 79 -21.89 -4.40 9.13
CA PRO A 79 -21.46 -5.60 9.83
C PRO A 79 -22.26 -5.72 11.12
N LYS A 80 -22.64 -6.95 11.48
CA LYS A 80 -23.29 -7.24 12.76
C LYS A 80 -22.29 -7.04 13.90
N ILE A 81 -22.02 -5.79 14.25
CA ILE A 81 -21.12 -5.44 15.36
C ILE A 81 -21.89 -5.73 16.64
N LYS A 82 -21.43 -6.70 17.42
CA LYS A 82 -21.81 -6.77 18.84
C LYS A 82 -21.35 -5.46 19.47
N LYS A 83 -22.29 -4.65 19.97
CA LYS A 83 -21.97 -3.44 20.73
C LYS A 83 -21.10 -3.84 21.93
N GLN A 84 -19.81 -3.75 21.78
CA GLN A 84 -18.89 -3.83 22.90
C GLN A 84 -18.79 -2.44 23.52
N SER A 85 -19.00 -2.34 24.82
CA SER A 85 -18.77 -1.09 25.54
C SER A 85 -17.30 -0.69 25.35
N LEU A 86 -17.06 0.57 24.95
CA LEU A 86 -15.74 1.16 24.84
C LEU A 86 -15.12 1.27 26.24
N ASP A 87 -14.46 0.21 26.68
CA ASP A 87 -13.66 0.20 27.88
C ASP A 87 -12.19 0.33 27.48
N ILE A 88 -11.58 1.46 27.84
CA ILE A 88 -10.18 1.76 27.49
C ILE A 88 -9.22 0.70 28.03
N ARG A 89 -9.54 0.08 29.17
CA ARG A 89 -8.73 -1.00 29.75
C ARG A 89 -8.78 -2.23 28.85
N LYS A 90 -9.99 -2.61 28.38
CA LYS A 90 -10.15 -3.73 27.43
C LYS A 90 -9.42 -3.48 26.13
N ILE A 91 -9.46 -2.25 25.59
CA ILE A 91 -8.73 -1.89 24.37
C ILE A 91 -7.22 -2.08 24.58
N LYS A 92 -6.68 -1.65 25.73
CA LYS A 92 -5.26 -1.84 26.05
C LYS A 92 -4.89 -3.31 26.17
N ASP A 93 -5.72 -4.10 26.84
CA ASP A 93 -5.49 -5.54 26.98
C ASP A 93 -5.54 -6.26 25.63
N GLU A 94 -6.51 -5.92 24.78
CA GLU A 94 -6.67 -6.45 23.44
C GLU A 94 -5.50 -6.09 22.51
N ILE A 95 -4.97 -4.85 22.59
CA ILE A 95 -3.77 -4.44 21.85
C ILE A 95 -2.55 -5.24 22.35
N THR A 96 -2.43 -5.41 23.65
CA THR A 96 -1.33 -6.15 24.25
C THR A 96 -1.39 -7.64 23.85
N GLU A 97 -2.59 -8.24 23.87
CA GLU A 97 -2.80 -9.61 23.39
C GLU A 97 -2.42 -9.76 21.90
N ALA A 98 -2.89 -8.85 21.06
CA ALA A 98 -2.54 -8.87 19.64
C ALA A 98 -1.03 -8.74 19.42
N PHE A 99 -0.35 -7.85 20.15
CA PHE A 99 1.11 -7.70 20.09
C PHE A 99 1.85 -8.95 20.54
N VAL A 100 1.40 -9.58 21.64
CA VAL A 100 1.97 -10.85 22.14
C VAL A 100 1.75 -11.99 21.15
N GLU A 101 0.58 -12.04 20.51
CA GLU A 101 0.28 -13.04 19.48
C GLU A 101 1.17 -12.86 18.24
N VAL A 102 1.31 -11.64 17.73
CA VAL A 102 2.25 -11.33 16.63
C VAL A 102 3.65 -11.78 17.00
N ARG A 103 4.15 -11.44 18.19
CA ARG A 103 5.51 -11.78 18.64
C ARG A 103 5.74 -13.29 18.78
N LYS A 104 4.71 -14.06 19.12
CA LYS A 104 4.76 -15.53 19.26
C LYS A 104 4.59 -16.26 17.92
N SER A 105 4.01 -15.63 16.92
CA SER A 105 3.80 -16.24 15.60
C SER A 105 5.11 -16.26 14.81
N LYS A 106 5.52 -17.46 14.39
CA LYS A 106 6.71 -17.67 13.55
C LYS A 106 6.54 -17.11 12.13
N GLU A 107 5.31 -16.99 11.68
CA GLU A 107 4.93 -16.52 10.35
C GLU A 107 4.71 -14.99 10.33
N ILE A 108 3.95 -14.45 11.28
CA ILE A 108 3.53 -13.05 11.29
C ILE A 108 4.66 -12.12 11.77
N PHE A 109 5.42 -12.52 12.77
CA PHE A 109 6.45 -11.67 13.38
C PHE A 109 7.53 -11.22 12.40
N PRO A 110 8.18 -12.12 11.61
CA PRO A 110 9.18 -11.69 10.62
C PRO A 110 8.57 -10.79 9.53
N VAL A 111 7.33 -11.08 9.09
CA VAL A 111 6.63 -10.26 8.11
C VAL A 111 6.34 -8.86 8.66
N SER A 112 5.90 -8.75 9.91
CA SER A 112 5.62 -7.46 10.56
C SER A 112 6.89 -6.62 10.69
N ILE A 113 8.02 -7.20 11.12
CA ILE A 113 9.31 -6.49 11.18
C ILE A 113 9.74 -6.04 9.79
N SER A 114 9.61 -6.92 8.80
CA SER A 114 9.92 -6.61 7.41
C SER A 114 9.11 -5.43 6.89
N MET A 115 7.80 -5.38 7.18
CA MET A 115 6.94 -4.27 6.80
C MET A 115 7.33 -2.96 7.47
N ILE A 116 7.71 -2.99 8.75
CA ILE A 116 8.21 -1.80 9.47
C ILE A 116 9.50 -1.28 8.81
N MET A 117 10.45 -2.17 8.50
CA MET A 117 11.70 -1.79 7.84
C MET A 117 11.47 -1.22 6.45
N VAL A 118 10.60 -1.85 5.66
CA VAL A 118 10.19 -1.32 4.34
C VAL A 118 9.52 0.03 4.48
N GLY A 119 8.62 0.21 5.45
CA GLY A 119 7.96 1.48 5.70
C GLY A 119 8.95 2.60 6.01
N LEU A 120 9.91 2.36 6.89
CA LEU A 120 10.93 3.33 7.26
C LEU A 120 11.84 3.69 6.08
N CYS A 121 12.42 2.69 5.41
CA CYS A 121 13.33 2.92 4.30
C CYS A 121 12.63 3.47 3.06
N PHE A 122 11.44 2.95 2.75
CA PHE A 122 10.67 3.31 1.57
C PHE A 122 10.10 4.72 1.66
N MET A 123 9.40 5.05 2.75
CA MET A 123 8.76 6.36 2.90
C MET A 123 9.80 7.49 2.95
N GLY A 124 10.92 7.28 3.66
CA GLY A 124 12.01 8.25 3.70
C GLY A 124 12.59 8.51 2.30
N ASN A 125 12.86 7.45 1.56
CA ASN A 125 13.43 7.58 0.21
C ASN A 125 12.43 8.17 -0.79
N ASN A 126 11.18 7.76 -0.75
CA ASN A 126 10.15 8.25 -1.69
C ASN A 126 9.82 9.73 -1.44
N LEU A 127 9.67 10.14 -0.19
CA LEU A 127 9.23 11.50 0.16
C LEU A 127 10.36 12.53 0.15
N VAL A 128 11.61 12.12 0.32
CA VAL A 128 12.75 13.03 0.43
C VAL A 128 13.72 12.85 -0.74
N THR A 129 14.21 11.64 -0.97
CA THR A 129 15.29 11.39 -1.94
C THR A 129 14.81 11.56 -3.39
N LEU A 130 13.63 11.06 -3.75
CA LEU A 130 13.16 11.20 -5.13
C LEU A 130 12.86 12.63 -5.53
N PRO A 131 12.14 13.46 -4.74
CA PRO A 131 11.97 14.88 -5.06
C PRO A 131 13.32 15.61 -5.16
N TYR A 132 14.26 15.31 -4.25
CA TYR A 132 15.60 15.89 -4.29
C TYR A 132 16.34 15.53 -5.57
N ILE A 133 16.39 14.24 -5.93
CA ILE A 133 17.07 13.78 -7.17
C ILE A 133 16.43 14.41 -8.41
N THR A 134 15.10 14.45 -8.50
CA THR A 134 14.40 15.01 -9.68
C THR A 134 14.64 16.51 -9.83
N THR A 135 14.77 17.23 -8.72
CA THR A 135 15.01 18.68 -8.73
C THR A 135 16.49 19.01 -8.93
N GLU A 136 17.37 18.46 -8.08
CA GLU A 136 18.79 18.86 -8.05
C GLU A 136 19.61 18.20 -9.17
N ARG A 137 19.34 16.95 -9.51
CA ARG A 137 20.15 16.23 -10.51
C ARG A 137 19.62 16.42 -11.93
N TYR A 138 18.29 16.50 -12.10
CA TYR A 138 17.67 16.58 -13.43
C TYR A 138 17.02 17.93 -13.73
N GLY A 139 16.88 18.82 -12.76
CA GLY A 139 16.27 20.14 -12.96
C GLY A 139 14.77 20.10 -13.33
N LEU A 140 14.08 19.00 -13.10
CA LEU A 140 12.71 18.76 -13.56
C LEU A 140 11.63 19.15 -12.54
N GLY A 141 12.00 19.46 -11.30
CA GLY A 141 11.06 19.89 -10.26
C GLY A 141 9.86 18.94 -10.05
N ALA A 142 8.67 19.52 -9.91
CA ALA A 142 7.44 18.77 -9.63
C ALA A 142 7.02 17.82 -10.76
N SER A 143 7.22 18.19 -12.02
CA SER A 143 6.87 17.35 -13.18
C SER A 143 7.75 16.09 -13.25
N GLY A 144 9.04 16.23 -12.96
CA GLY A 144 9.98 15.10 -12.88
C GLY A 144 9.59 14.14 -11.76
N PHE A 145 9.25 14.66 -10.60
CA PHE A 145 8.79 13.85 -9.48
C PHE A 145 7.46 13.12 -9.79
N ALA A 146 6.50 13.79 -10.44
CA ALA A 146 5.25 13.17 -10.86
C ALA A 146 5.50 12.04 -11.86
N THR A 147 6.41 12.23 -12.83
CA THR A 147 6.77 11.20 -13.81
C THR A 147 7.38 9.97 -13.14
N VAL A 148 8.37 10.18 -12.26
CA VAL A 148 9.04 9.10 -11.52
C VAL A 148 8.05 8.36 -10.60
N SER A 149 7.17 9.09 -9.91
CA SER A 149 6.13 8.50 -9.08
C SER A 149 5.11 7.69 -9.90
N THR A 150 4.76 8.17 -11.09
CA THR A 150 3.92 7.41 -12.03
C THR A 150 4.57 6.10 -12.44
N CYS A 151 5.87 6.10 -12.75
CA CYS A 151 6.62 4.88 -13.06
C CYS A 151 6.60 3.89 -11.89
N PHE A 152 6.74 4.37 -10.64
CA PHE A 152 6.64 3.54 -9.46
C PHE A 152 5.28 2.85 -9.34
N TRP A 153 4.19 3.61 -9.45
CA TRP A 153 2.84 3.06 -9.34
C TRP A 153 2.46 2.16 -10.51
N LEU A 154 2.99 2.43 -11.72
CA LEU A 154 2.89 1.52 -12.87
C LEU A 154 3.54 0.17 -12.56
N GLY A 155 4.76 0.18 -12.02
CA GLY A 155 5.45 -1.04 -11.61
C GLY A 155 4.66 -1.83 -10.58
N THR A 156 4.13 -1.13 -9.56
CA THR A 156 3.28 -1.71 -8.52
C THR A 156 2.01 -2.33 -9.09
N PHE A 157 1.33 -1.63 -10.00
CA PHE A 157 0.13 -2.12 -10.66
C PHE A 157 0.43 -3.36 -11.53
N PHE A 158 1.50 -3.31 -12.30
CA PHE A 158 1.91 -4.40 -13.18
C PHE A 158 2.26 -5.68 -12.42
N SER A 159 3.04 -5.57 -11.33
CA SER A 159 3.38 -6.71 -10.49
C SER A 159 2.15 -7.35 -9.83
N ASN A 160 1.21 -6.54 -9.36
CA ASN A 160 -0.04 -7.05 -8.78
C ASN A 160 -0.94 -7.69 -9.85
N SER A 161 -0.92 -7.20 -11.09
CA SER A 161 -1.62 -7.83 -12.22
C SER A 161 -1.06 -9.23 -12.50
N ILE A 162 0.27 -9.38 -12.50
CA ILE A 162 0.91 -10.69 -12.65
C ILE A 162 0.53 -11.62 -11.49
N LEU A 163 0.52 -11.11 -10.25
CA LEU A 163 0.09 -11.89 -9.08
C LEU A 163 -1.37 -12.34 -9.18
N ALA A 164 -2.26 -11.49 -9.72
CA ALA A 164 -3.66 -11.84 -9.93
C ALA A 164 -3.86 -12.97 -10.94
N LEU A 165 -3.01 -13.02 -11.97
CA LEU A 165 -3.04 -14.07 -13.00
C LEU A 165 -2.47 -15.39 -12.49
N ASN A 166 -1.48 -15.35 -11.60
CA ASN A 166 -0.82 -16.54 -11.03
C ASN A 166 -1.53 -17.03 -9.76
N LYS A 167 -2.61 -17.80 -9.92
CA LYS A 167 -3.45 -18.30 -8.82
C LYS A 167 -2.77 -19.26 -7.84
N ASN A 168 -1.57 -19.80 -8.15
CA ASN A 168 -0.92 -20.90 -7.42
C ASN A 168 0.46 -20.53 -6.87
N LEU A 169 0.65 -19.34 -6.31
CA LEU A 169 1.87 -19.05 -5.58
C LEU A 169 1.90 -19.83 -4.26
N LYS A 170 2.62 -20.96 -4.26
CA LYS A 170 2.77 -21.81 -3.06
C LYS A 170 3.73 -21.23 -2.01
N ASN A 171 4.70 -20.41 -2.43
CA ASN A 171 5.78 -19.92 -1.58
C ASN A 171 5.74 -18.39 -1.39
N TRP A 172 4.74 -17.90 -0.66
CA TRP A 172 4.55 -16.46 -0.40
C TRP A 172 5.74 -15.82 0.32
N GLY A 173 6.35 -16.55 1.28
CA GLY A 173 7.53 -16.07 2.01
C GLY A 173 8.74 -15.88 1.11
N THR A 174 9.01 -16.81 0.20
CA THR A 174 10.12 -16.70 -0.75
C THR A 174 9.92 -15.53 -1.72
N ALA A 175 8.70 -15.35 -2.25
CA ALA A 175 8.37 -14.21 -3.12
C ALA A 175 8.58 -12.87 -2.38
N LEU A 176 8.16 -12.79 -1.13
CA LEU A 176 8.38 -11.63 -0.27
C LEU A 176 9.88 -11.35 -0.08
N MET A 177 10.68 -12.36 0.26
CA MET A 177 12.12 -12.20 0.48
C MET A 177 12.86 -11.75 -0.79
N ILE A 178 12.56 -12.34 -1.95
CA ILE A 178 13.15 -11.95 -3.23
C ILE A 178 12.80 -10.50 -3.56
N ALA A 179 11.53 -10.14 -3.42
CA ALA A 179 11.08 -8.78 -3.70
C ALA A 179 11.72 -7.73 -2.76
N MET A 180 11.91 -8.06 -1.48
CA MET A 180 12.61 -7.18 -0.53
C MET A 180 14.09 -7.06 -0.86
N SER A 181 14.76 -8.17 -1.14
CA SER A 181 16.20 -8.19 -1.46
C SER A 181 16.51 -7.43 -2.75
N SER A 182 15.59 -7.43 -3.73
CA SER A 182 15.74 -6.64 -4.96
C SER A 182 15.78 -5.13 -4.73
N GLY A 183 15.22 -4.64 -3.62
CA GLY A 183 15.27 -3.24 -3.23
C GLY A 183 16.70 -2.73 -2.97
N ILE A 184 17.61 -3.59 -2.49
CA ILE A 184 19.00 -3.20 -2.17
C ILE A 184 19.77 -2.72 -3.41
N PRO A 185 19.92 -3.51 -4.48
CA PRO A 185 20.62 -3.07 -5.68
C PRO A 185 19.90 -1.90 -6.38
N ILE A 186 18.58 -1.82 -6.29
CA ILE A 186 17.79 -0.72 -6.83
C ILE A 186 18.16 0.60 -6.11
N LEU A 187 18.14 0.62 -4.78
CA LEU A 187 18.52 1.81 -4.01
C LEU A 187 19.99 2.17 -4.22
N ALA A 188 20.88 1.19 -4.27
CA ALA A 188 22.29 1.41 -4.57
C ALA A 188 22.51 2.03 -5.96
N SER A 189 21.69 1.66 -6.94
CA SER A 189 21.79 2.21 -8.30
C SER A 189 21.45 3.70 -8.38
N LEU A 190 20.68 4.28 -7.44
CA LEU A 190 20.38 5.70 -7.39
C LEU A 190 21.62 6.56 -7.11
N TYR A 191 22.70 5.96 -6.60
CA TYR A 191 23.99 6.64 -6.40
C TYR A 191 24.64 6.99 -7.74
N PHE A 192 24.47 6.18 -8.77
CA PHE A 192 25.10 6.39 -10.06
C PHE A 192 24.38 7.47 -10.88
N ASN A 193 25.18 8.25 -11.63
CA ASN A 193 24.64 9.20 -12.60
C ASN A 193 24.14 8.42 -13.81
N MET A 194 22.84 8.50 -14.04
CA MET A 194 22.16 7.84 -15.15
C MET A 194 21.24 8.82 -15.87
N PRO A 195 20.87 8.56 -17.13
CA PRO A 195 19.87 9.36 -17.84
C PRO A 195 18.51 9.24 -17.14
N PHE A 196 17.65 10.25 -17.27
CA PHE A 196 16.32 10.28 -16.62
C PHE A 196 15.47 9.02 -16.92
N TYR A 197 15.54 8.51 -18.14
CA TYR A 197 14.84 7.26 -18.50
C TYR A 197 15.35 6.04 -17.72
N GLY A 198 16.64 6.00 -17.42
CA GLY A 198 17.23 4.99 -16.56
C GLY A 198 16.68 5.06 -15.14
N LEU A 199 16.55 6.27 -14.59
CA LEU A 199 15.88 6.48 -13.30
C LEU A 199 14.43 5.97 -13.33
N CYS A 200 13.66 6.34 -14.35
CA CYS A 200 12.27 5.88 -14.51
C CYS A 200 12.17 4.35 -14.54
N MET A 201 13.06 3.66 -15.28
CA MET A 201 13.10 2.21 -15.36
C MET A 201 13.40 1.57 -14.00
N ILE A 202 14.40 2.09 -13.29
CA ILE A 202 14.78 1.59 -11.96
C ILE A 202 13.65 1.77 -10.97
N ILE A 203 13.00 2.94 -10.98
CA ILE A 203 11.86 3.20 -10.09
C ILE A 203 10.65 2.36 -10.46
N PHE A 204 10.43 2.05 -11.74
CA PHE A 204 9.41 1.10 -12.16
C PHE A 204 9.67 -0.31 -11.59
N LEU A 205 10.90 -0.81 -11.68
CA LEU A 205 11.29 -2.11 -11.10
C LEU A 205 11.14 -2.11 -9.58
N TRP A 206 11.50 -1.01 -8.92
CA TRP A 206 11.31 -0.85 -7.48
C TRP A 206 9.82 -0.88 -7.08
N GLY A 207 8.98 -0.18 -7.84
CA GLY A 207 7.51 -0.26 -7.70
C GLY A 207 6.99 -1.68 -7.82
N GLY A 208 7.51 -2.45 -8.79
CA GLY A 208 7.19 -3.86 -8.97
C GLY A 208 7.49 -4.69 -7.73
N GLY A 209 8.69 -4.54 -7.17
CA GLY A 209 9.08 -5.20 -5.91
C GLY A 209 8.20 -4.78 -4.74
N ALA A 210 7.94 -3.48 -4.59
CA ALA A 210 7.08 -2.94 -3.54
C ALA A 210 5.64 -3.51 -3.61
N GLY A 211 5.08 -3.63 -4.81
CA GLY A 211 3.76 -4.22 -5.03
C GLY A 211 3.67 -5.66 -4.52
N ILE A 212 4.69 -6.48 -4.83
CA ILE A 212 4.78 -7.86 -4.34
C ILE A 212 4.88 -7.88 -2.81
N VAL A 213 5.76 -7.05 -2.23
CA VAL A 213 5.96 -6.97 -0.76
C VAL A 213 4.65 -6.63 -0.06
N ILE A 214 3.93 -5.61 -0.52
CA ILE A 214 2.67 -5.18 0.10
C ILE A 214 1.60 -6.27 -0.04
N ALA A 215 1.42 -6.85 -1.23
CA ALA A 215 0.41 -7.86 -1.47
C ALA A 215 0.67 -9.14 -0.67
N MET A 216 1.90 -9.65 -0.70
CA MET A 216 2.27 -10.88 0.03
C MET A 216 2.25 -10.67 1.54
N GLY A 217 2.76 -9.54 2.02
CA GLY A 217 2.72 -9.21 3.44
C GLY A 217 1.29 -9.16 3.99
N ARG A 218 0.37 -8.50 3.28
CA ARG A 218 -1.06 -8.49 3.67
C ARG A 218 -1.69 -9.87 3.59
N THR A 219 -1.40 -10.65 2.55
CA THR A 219 -1.93 -12.01 2.40
C THR A 219 -1.48 -12.90 3.55
N ILE A 220 -0.19 -12.89 3.89
CA ILE A 220 0.36 -13.68 5.01
C ILE A 220 -0.31 -13.25 6.32
N THR A 221 -0.31 -11.95 6.62
CA THR A 221 -0.90 -11.44 7.86
C THR A 221 -2.37 -11.82 7.97
N GLN A 222 -3.17 -11.65 6.92
CA GLN A 222 -4.59 -11.97 6.96
C GLN A 222 -4.90 -13.47 6.99
N THR A 223 -4.03 -14.31 6.42
CA THR A 223 -4.20 -15.77 6.42
C THR A 223 -3.89 -16.38 7.79
N PHE A 224 -2.80 -15.93 8.41
CA PHE A 224 -2.31 -16.51 9.68
C PHE A 224 -2.86 -15.80 10.92
N ALA A 225 -3.48 -14.63 10.79
CA ALA A 225 -4.13 -13.95 11.91
C ALA A 225 -5.42 -14.69 12.34
N LYS A 226 -5.64 -14.81 13.64
CA LYS A 226 -6.89 -15.32 14.20
C LYS A 226 -8.06 -14.43 13.77
N GLU A 227 -9.22 -15.02 13.53
CA GLU A 227 -10.42 -14.29 13.07
C GLU A 227 -10.80 -13.10 13.98
N SER A 228 -10.63 -13.26 15.30
CA SER A 228 -10.88 -12.21 16.28
C SER A 228 -9.94 -11.00 16.17
N HIS A 229 -8.75 -11.16 15.57
CA HIS A 229 -7.71 -10.14 15.50
C HIS A 229 -7.42 -9.60 14.09
N ARG A 230 -8.03 -10.20 13.03
CA ARG A 230 -7.79 -9.80 11.63
C ARG A 230 -8.03 -8.32 11.33
N GLY A 231 -8.96 -7.68 12.03
CA GLY A 231 -9.23 -6.25 11.86
C GLY A 231 -8.32 -5.32 12.68
N ARG A 232 -7.40 -5.87 13.48
CA ARG A 232 -6.51 -5.12 14.39
C ARG A 232 -5.04 -5.23 14.02
N MET A 233 -4.68 -6.16 13.14
CA MET A 233 -3.36 -6.34 12.55
C MET A 233 -3.28 -5.66 11.19
#